data_48d52a05d107f6837029ceb831bedb1a
#
_entry.id   48d52a05d107f6837029ceb831bedb1a
#
_cell.length_a   1.000
_cell.length_b   1.000
_cell.length_c   1.000
_cell.angle_alpha   90.00
_cell.angle_beta   90.00
_cell.angle_gamma   90.00
#
_symmetry.space_group_name_H-M   'P 1'
#
loop_
_entity.id
_entity.type
_entity.pdbx_description
1 polymer ?
#
loop_
_entity_poly.entity_id
_entity_poly.type
_entity_poly.pdbx_seq_one_letter_code
_entity_poly.pdbx_strand_id
1 'polypeptide(L)'
;MFVSHSDLWSMPRATTGLCMRSNPRRPGGISGGPHWVKLRPRALYGVASEKNKSPTCTGDELHYVSVPNSDWTLALWRYLPSPQSQGKPRRNHPLLLLSGVATNAIGYDLSPQSSFARYMSSQGFDTWILEVRGAGLSTYRMDFGKDKQPVDAMRDSSAEHGMDGIFPSGFLEARQNSAIVSQIRDVSQRLVNIIEKGQLPVPEQFLDLQGRFFTRLEEFQKQLDLIVKYDWDFDHYLEEDVPAAMEYIRTHCKPKDGKLLAIGHSMGGILLYAMLSRCCSEGRNFGFTSIATLGSSLDYTTSKSSLKLLLPLADPAEALNVPVIPIGALLSAAHPLASRPPYFLSWLSSQVSAQGMMHPKLFDKLVLNNFCTVPAKLLLQLTTAFQEGGLRDRSGTFFYKDYLRKSNVPVLALAGDQDLICPPEAVYETAKLISEDFVAYKVFGEPRGPHYGHYDLVGGRMVADQVYPCIIEFLSRNDVI
;
A
#
# COMPACT_ATOMS: atom_id res chain seq x y z
N MET A 1 12.28 33.90 -22.95
CA MET A 1 11.55 34.79 -22.02
C MET A 1 11.19 33.96 -20.81
N PHE A 2 11.93 34.12 -19.75
CA PHE A 2 11.68 33.44 -18.48
C PHE A 2 10.67 34.29 -17.70
N VAL A 3 9.51 33.74 -17.35
CA VAL A 3 8.58 34.34 -16.38
C VAL A 3 8.69 33.56 -15.09
N SER A 4 9.25 34.20 -14.09
CA SER A 4 9.33 33.76 -12.71
C SER A 4 7.94 33.92 -12.06
N HIS A 5 7.34 32.84 -11.61
CA HIS A 5 6.17 32.89 -10.71
C HIS A 5 6.63 32.70 -9.26
N SER A 6 7.12 33.81 -8.71
CA SER A 6 7.13 34.04 -7.27
C SER A 6 6.20 35.22 -7.02
N ASP A 7 4.97 34.97 -6.58
CA ASP A 7 4.13 35.92 -5.82
C ASP A 7 2.73 35.35 -5.71
N LEU A 8 2.46 34.80 -4.55
CA LEU A 8 1.14 34.76 -3.90
C LEU A 8 1.27 33.99 -2.59
N TRP A 9 1.09 34.72 -1.51
CA TRP A 9 0.82 34.36 -0.12
C TRP A 9 1.80 34.98 0.88
N SER A 10 1.59 36.25 1.14
CA SER A 10 1.99 36.92 2.38
C SER A 10 0.90 36.72 3.44
N MET A 11 1.23 36.04 4.55
CA MET A 11 0.40 36.05 5.76
C MET A 11 1.06 36.88 6.87
N PRO A 12 0.29 37.60 7.71
CA PRO A 12 0.85 38.39 8.78
C PRO A 12 1.24 37.52 9.99
N ARG A 13 2.36 37.88 10.60
CA ARG A 13 2.87 37.36 11.87
C ARG A 13 1.98 37.80 13.02
N ALA A 14 1.46 36.87 13.82
CA ALA A 14 0.88 37.16 15.13
C ALA A 14 1.95 36.95 16.22
N THR A 15 2.15 38.01 16.99
CA THR A 15 3.07 38.09 18.13
C THR A 15 2.56 37.29 19.34
N THR A 16 3.46 36.57 19.98
CA THR A 16 3.29 35.83 21.23
C THR A 16 3.22 36.79 22.42
N GLY A 17 2.17 36.66 23.23
CA GLY A 17 2.11 37.21 24.57
C GLY A 17 2.06 36.09 25.62
N LEU A 18 3.14 35.96 26.41
CA LEU A 18 3.19 35.15 27.62
C LEU A 18 2.28 35.78 28.71
N CYS A 19 1.48 34.96 29.39
CA CYS A 19 0.99 35.27 30.72
C CYS A 19 0.96 34.00 31.60
N MET A 20 1.85 33.98 32.58
CA MET A 20 1.82 33.02 33.71
C MET A 20 0.76 33.46 34.74
N ARG A 21 0.01 32.51 35.29
CA ARG A 21 -0.42 32.53 36.71
C ARG A 21 -0.88 31.17 37.22
N SER A 22 -0.18 30.72 38.16
CA SER A 22 -0.34 30.04 39.48
C SER A 22 -1.64 29.34 39.86
N ASN A 23 -1.47 28.10 40.34
CA ASN A 23 -2.35 27.26 41.18
C ASN A 23 -2.74 27.90 42.53
N PRO A 24 -3.87 27.53 43.20
CA PRO A 24 -3.74 26.48 44.19
C PRO A 24 -4.97 25.57 44.52
N ARG A 25 -4.61 24.29 44.93
CA ARG A 25 -5.18 23.47 46.04
C ARG A 25 -6.66 23.06 46.14
N ARG A 26 -6.79 21.74 46.36
CA ARG A 26 -7.86 20.83 46.84
C ARG A 26 -8.57 21.29 48.16
N PRO A 27 -9.64 20.57 48.70
CA PRO A 27 -9.95 19.14 48.67
C PRO A 27 -11.44 18.71 48.73
N GLY A 28 -11.69 17.41 48.53
CA GLY A 28 -12.61 16.59 49.37
C GLY A 28 -14.05 16.35 48.89
N GLY A 29 -14.46 15.07 48.81
CA GLY A 29 -15.86 14.68 48.83
C GLY A 29 -16.14 13.30 48.21
N ILE A 30 -16.25 12.29 49.06
CA ILE A 30 -16.64 10.88 48.82
C ILE A 30 -18.17 10.80 48.74
N SER A 31 -18.76 10.08 47.77
CA SER A 31 -19.93 9.23 48.00
C SER A 31 -20.22 8.36 46.77
N GLY A 32 -20.41 7.08 47.00
CA GLY A 32 -20.58 6.02 46.04
C GLY A 32 -21.99 5.75 45.59
N GLY A 33 -22.09 4.90 44.60
CA GLY A 33 -23.30 4.21 44.14
C GLY A 33 -23.04 3.46 42.86
N PRO A 34 -23.39 2.16 42.74
CA PRO A 34 -23.04 1.35 41.59
C PRO A 34 -24.04 1.58 40.44
N HIS A 35 -23.59 2.11 39.32
CA HIS A 35 -24.36 2.13 38.09
C HIS A 35 -24.15 0.85 37.29
N TRP A 36 -25.21 0.09 37.14
CA TRP A 36 -25.32 -1.06 36.27
C TRP A 36 -25.23 -0.64 34.80
N VAL A 37 -24.16 -1.02 34.14
CA VAL A 37 -24.01 -0.88 32.67
C VAL A 37 -24.74 -2.05 32.01
N LYS A 38 -25.84 -1.78 31.31
CA LYS A 38 -26.55 -2.76 30.46
C LYS A 38 -25.65 -3.13 29.29
N LEU A 39 -25.08 -4.32 29.33
CA LEU A 39 -24.43 -5.00 28.22
C LEU A 39 -25.49 -5.35 27.16
N ARG A 40 -25.35 -4.78 25.95
CA ARG A 40 -26.09 -5.28 24.78
C ARG A 40 -25.46 -6.58 24.28
N PRO A 41 -26.25 -7.54 23.79
CA PRO A 41 -25.69 -8.80 23.32
C PRO A 41 -24.82 -8.61 22.10
N ARG A 42 -23.57 -9.03 22.21
CA ARG A 42 -22.58 -9.14 21.14
C ARG A 42 -22.99 -10.32 20.26
N ALA A 43 -23.21 -10.10 18.97
CA ALA A 43 -23.37 -11.18 18.00
C ALA A 43 -22.11 -12.05 18.00
N LEU A 44 -22.28 -13.32 18.35
CA LEU A 44 -21.25 -14.34 18.32
C LEU A 44 -20.96 -14.72 16.86
N TYR A 45 -19.93 -14.10 16.27
CA TYR A 45 -19.16 -14.72 15.20
C TYR A 45 -17.84 -15.15 15.81
N GLY A 46 -17.49 -16.44 15.61
CA GLY A 46 -16.44 -17.13 16.30
C GLY A 46 -15.08 -16.43 16.20
N VAL A 47 -14.56 -16.04 17.35
CA VAL A 47 -13.18 -15.60 17.51
C VAL A 47 -12.32 -16.85 17.58
N ALA A 48 -11.60 -17.17 16.51
CA ALA A 48 -10.47 -18.08 16.57
C ALA A 48 -9.38 -17.41 17.42
N SER A 49 -8.99 -18.08 18.50
CA SER A 49 -7.95 -17.67 19.43
C SER A 49 -6.58 -17.67 18.74
N GLU A 50 -6.14 -16.55 18.19
CA GLU A 50 -4.73 -16.30 17.90
C GLU A 50 -4.07 -15.67 19.14
N LYS A 51 -3.48 -16.52 19.96
CA LYS A 51 -2.57 -16.07 21.03
C LYS A 51 -1.27 -15.56 20.39
N ASN A 52 -0.93 -14.28 20.62
CA ASN A 52 0.38 -13.64 20.45
C ASN A 52 0.87 -13.28 19.03
N LYS A 53 0.05 -12.62 18.20
CA LYS A 53 0.59 -11.67 17.22
C LYS A 53 0.27 -10.25 17.69
N SER A 54 1.29 -9.40 17.75
CA SER A 54 1.12 -7.94 17.94
C SER A 54 0.10 -7.43 16.92
N PRO A 55 -0.88 -6.58 17.29
CA PRO A 55 -1.86 -6.09 16.34
C PRO A 55 -1.13 -5.40 15.17
N THR A 56 -1.47 -5.80 13.95
CA THR A 56 -0.79 -5.34 12.73
C THR A 56 -0.98 -3.83 12.54
N CYS A 57 -2.19 -3.33 12.83
CA CYS A 57 -2.58 -1.92 12.77
C CYS A 57 -3.33 -1.49 14.03
N THR A 58 -3.42 -0.16 14.24
CA THR A 58 -4.07 0.45 15.42
C THR A 58 -5.53 0.82 15.17
N GLY A 59 -6.16 0.31 14.10
CA GLY A 59 -7.56 0.58 13.75
C GLY A 59 -8.53 0.31 14.89
N ASP A 60 -9.64 1.06 14.95
CA ASP A 60 -10.69 0.90 15.96
C ASP A 60 -11.59 -0.28 15.65
N GLU A 61 -11.79 -0.55 14.35
CA GLU A 61 -12.60 -1.64 13.83
C GLU A 61 -11.87 -2.31 12.66
N LEU A 62 -12.09 -3.62 12.53
CA LEU A 62 -11.67 -4.41 11.37
C LEU A 62 -12.91 -5.06 10.78
N HIS A 63 -13.16 -4.78 9.51
CA HIS A 63 -14.28 -5.29 8.74
C HIS A 63 -13.80 -6.22 7.63
N TYR A 64 -14.67 -7.13 7.22
CA TYR A 64 -14.41 -8.04 6.11
C TYR A 64 -15.52 -7.92 5.08
N VAL A 65 -15.12 -7.78 3.80
CA VAL A 65 -16.02 -7.55 2.66
C VAL A 65 -15.80 -8.62 1.62
N SER A 66 -16.81 -9.41 1.33
CA SER A 66 -16.75 -10.37 0.22
C SER A 66 -16.81 -9.64 -1.12
N VAL A 67 -15.92 -9.99 -2.02
CA VAL A 67 -15.93 -9.46 -3.40
C VAL A 67 -16.97 -10.23 -4.20
N PRO A 68 -17.94 -9.55 -4.83
CA PRO A 68 -18.96 -10.21 -5.64
C PRO A 68 -18.35 -11.09 -6.75
N ASN A 69 -18.88 -12.29 -6.94
CA ASN A 69 -18.42 -13.26 -7.95
C ASN A 69 -16.94 -13.68 -7.83
N SER A 70 -16.38 -13.55 -6.66
CA SER A 70 -14.99 -13.91 -6.35
C SER A 70 -14.91 -14.66 -5.02
N ASP A 71 -13.88 -15.49 -4.86
CA ASP A 71 -13.59 -16.18 -3.59
C ASP A 71 -12.78 -15.31 -2.61
N TRP A 72 -12.58 -14.03 -2.91
CA TRP A 72 -11.87 -13.10 -2.06
C TRP A 72 -12.76 -12.42 -1.04
N THR A 73 -12.23 -12.29 0.17
CA THR A 73 -12.76 -11.47 1.26
C THR A 73 -11.72 -10.44 1.65
N LEU A 74 -12.04 -9.16 1.47
CA LEU A 74 -11.14 -8.04 1.69
C LEU A 74 -11.21 -7.57 3.14
N ALA A 75 -10.07 -7.19 3.70
CA ALA A 75 -9.99 -6.56 5.01
C ALA A 75 -10.05 -5.03 4.87
N LEU A 76 -10.86 -4.40 5.70
CA LEU A 76 -10.98 -2.95 5.84
C LEU A 76 -10.74 -2.53 7.28
N TRP A 77 -9.69 -1.76 7.50
CA TRP A 77 -9.38 -1.15 8.79
C TRP A 77 -10.07 0.20 8.91
N ARG A 78 -10.84 0.41 9.97
CA ARG A 78 -11.55 1.67 10.23
C ARG A 78 -10.97 2.40 11.42
N TYR A 79 -10.78 3.69 11.25
CA TYR A 79 -10.31 4.65 12.24
C TYR A 79 -11.42 5.69 12.44
N LEU A 80 -12.11 5.60 13.57
CA LEU A 80 -13.24 6.45 13.89
C LEU A 80 -12.77 7.88 14.18
N PRO A 81 -13.57 8.90 13.83
CA PRO A 81 -13.30 10.28 14.21
C PRO A 81 -13.06 10.38 15.71
N SER A 82 -11.92 10.94 16.11
CA SER A 82 -11.52 11.02 17.52
C SER A 82 -12.43 11.94 18.31
N PRO A 83 -12.73 11.64 19.60
CA PRO A 83 -13.37 12.59 20.52
C PRO A 83 -12.61 13.92 20.65
N GLN A 84 -11.30 13.94 20.41
CA GLN A 84 -10.46 15.15 20.36
C GLN A 84 -10.76 16.03 19.15
N SER A 85 -11.51 15.54 18.17
CA SER A 85 -12.07 16.35 17.09
C SER A 85 -13.30 17.18 17.53
N GLN A 86 -13.71 17.10 18.82
CA GLN A 86 -14.77 17.96 19.36
C GLN A 86 -14.40 19.43 19.16
N GLY A 87 -15.23 20.13 18.38
CA GLY A 87 -14.96 21.51 17.94
C GLY A 87 -14.51 21.65 16.49
N LYS A 88 -14.16 20.55 15.80
CA LYS A 88 -13.94 20.55 14.34
C LYS A 88 -15.26 20.23 13.61
N PRO A 89 -15.49 20.78 12.41
CA PRO A 89 -16.68 20.46 11.63
C PRO A 89 -16.72 18.94 11.32
N ARG A 90 -17.90 18.35 11.49
CA ARG A 90 -18.13 16.97 11.08
C ARG A 90 -17.94 16.86 9.56
N ARG A 91 -17.17 15.88 9.12
CA ARG A 91 -16.97 15.61 7.70
C ARG A 91 -18.24 15.00 7.09
N ASN A 92 -18.51 15.36 5.84
CA ASN A 92 -19.69 14.89 5.12
C ASN A 92 -19.47 13.48 4.53
N HIS A 93 -18.22 13.20 4.15
CA HIS A 93 -17.86 11.98 3.44
C HIS A 93 -16.81 11.16 4.20
N PRO A 94 -16.94 9.82 4.19
CA PRO A 94 -15.89 8.92 4.66
C PRO A 94 -14.67 9.01 3.75
N LEU A 95 -13.49 8.74 4.31
CA LEU A 95 -12.21 8.79 3.63
C LEU A 95 -11.67 7.38 3.38
N LEU A 96 -11.48 7.01 2.11
CA LEU A 96 -10.86 5.75 1.69
C LEU A 96 -9.38 5.95 1.43
N LEU A 97 -8.53 5.09 1.99
CA LEU A 97 -7.08 5.03 1.75
C LEU A 97 -6.73 3.79 0.94
N LEU A 98 -6.02 3.97 -0.17
CA LEU A 98 -5.53 2.91 -1.06
C LEU A 98 -4.00 2.86 -1.03
N SER A 99 -3.45 1.70 -0.68
CA SER A 99 -2.02 1.48 -0.54
C SER A 99 -1.31 1.24 -1.88
N GLY A 100 0.03 1.22 -1.86
CA GLY A 100 0.87 0.94 -3.02
C GLY A 100 0.85 -0.53 -3.45
N VAL A 101 1.58 -0.84 -4.53
CA VAL A 101 1.73 -2.21 -5.02
C VAL A 101 2.38 -3.10 -3.97
N ALA A 102 1.84 -4.31 -3.82
CA ALA A 102 2.35 -5.29 -2.85
C ALA A 102 2.40 -4.80 -1.40
N THR A 103 1.58 -3.84 -1.00
CA THR A 103 1.60 -3.28 0.36
C THR A 103 0.26 -3.46 1.07
N ASN A 104 0.32 -3.51 2.40
CA ASN A 104 -0.83 -3.65 3.28
C ASN A 104 -1.13 -2.35 4.04
N ALA A 105 -2.02 -2.41 5.03
CA ALA A 105 -2.44 -1.24 5.81
C ALA A 105 -1.33 -0.64 6.69
N ILE A 106 -0.25 -1.37 7.00
CA ILE A 106 0.86 -0.89 7.83
C ILE A 106 1.49 0.37 7.25
N GLY A 107 1.52 0.51 5.90
CA GLY A 107 2.06 1.70 5.24
C GLY A 107 1.42 3.00 5.70
N TYR A 108 0.13 2.97 6.05
CA TYR A 108 -0.62 4.10 6.60
C TYR A 108 -0.70 4.11 8.13
N ASP A 109 -0.20 3.06 8.81
CA ASP A 109 -0.28 2.91 10.27
C ASP A 109 1.00 2.32 10.87
N LEU A 110 2.11 3.03 10.67
CA LEU A 110 3.44 2.58 11.10
C LEU A 110 3.59 2.46 12.62
N SER A 111 2.99 3.37 13.38
CA SER A 111 2.93 3.34 14.85
C SER A 111 1.79 4.25 15.33
N PRO A 112 1.33 4.13 16.60
CA PRO A 112 0.29 5.03 17.13
C PRO A 112 0.65 6.53 17.01
N GLN A 113 1.95 6.86 17.07
CA GLN A 113 2.45 8.24 16.97
C GLN A 113 2.75 8.67 15.53
N SER A 114 2.93 7.71 14.62
CA SER A 114 3.28 7.93 13.21
C SER A 114 2.28 7.19 12.32
N SER A 115 0.99 7.41 12.58
CA SER A 115 -0.12 6.85 11.82
C SER A 115 -0.79 7.94 11.01
N PHE A 116 -0.70 7.83 9.68
CA PHE A 116 -1.43 8.68 8.76
C PHE A 116 -2.95 8.55 8.98
N ALA A 117 -3.44 7.32 9.10
CA ALA A 117 -4.86 7.06 9.29
C ALA A 117 -5.39 7.65 10.62
N ARG A 118 -4.64 7.51 11.71
CA ARG A 118 -4.97 8.14 13.01
C ARG A 118 -4.96 9.67 12.91
N TYR A 119 -3.98 10.22 12.19
CA TYR A 119 -3.94 11.67 12.00
C TYR A 119 -5.18 12.15 11.25
N MET A 120 -5.58 11.50 10.15
CA MET A 120 -6.80 11.85 9.41
C MET A 120 -8.05 11.71 10.28
N SER A 121 -8.18 10.63 11.06
CA SER A 121 -9.31 10.45 11.99
C SER A 121 -9.35 11.53 13.08
N SER A 122 -8.20 12.00 13.56
CA SER A 122 -8.11 13.13 14.48
C SER A 122 -8.56 14.48 13.88
N GLN A 123 -8.59 14.58 12.56
CA GLN A 123 -9.11 15.75 11.82
C GLN A 123 -10.61 15.60 11.47
N GLY A 124 -11.27 14.58 12.02
CA GLY A 124 -12.70 14.36 11.89
C GLY A 124 -13.13 13.48 10.72
N PHE A 125 -12.19 12.90 9.95
CA PHE A 125 -12.52 11.97 8.87
C PHE A 125 -12.80 10.57 9.44
N ASP A 126 -13.91 9.95 9.04
CA ASP A 126 -14.14 8.50 9.21
C ASP A 126 -13.27 7.79 8.17
N THR A 127 -12.11 7.30 8.62
CA THR A 127 -11.01 6.88 7.75
C THR A 127 -10.94 5.35 7.62
N TRP A 128 -10.86 4.87 6.40
CA TRP A 128 -10.84 3.46 6.06
C TRP A 128 -9.62 3.10 5.21
N ILE A 129 -8.88 2.07 5.60
CA ILE A 129 -7.78 1.53 4.78
C ILE A 129 -8.25 0.23 4.16
N LEU A 130 -8.22 0.14 2.82
CA LEU A 130 -8.47 -1.10 2.10
C LEU A 130 -7.19 -1.91 1.96
N GLU A 131 -7.25 -3.16 2.38
CA GLU A 131 -6.31 -4.19 1.98
C GLU A 131 -6.91 -4.94 0.79
N VAL A 132 -6.38 -4.72 -0.40
CA VAL A 132 -6.83 -5.39 -1.64
C VAL A 132 -6.52 -6.89 -1.59
N ARG A 133 -7.06 -7.69 -2.53
CA ARG A 133 -6.73 -9.12 -2.62
C ARG A 133 -5.21 -9.33 -2.62
N GLY A 134 -4.76 -10.33 -1.87
CA GLY A 134 -3.34 -10.65 -1.68
C GLY A 134 -2.59 -9.76 -0.70
N ALA A 135 -3.23 -8.76 -0.10
CA ALA A 135 -2.60 -7.86 0.87
C ALA A 135 -3.13 -8.09 2.30
N GLY A 136 -2.22 -8.01 3.27
CA GLY A 136 -2.52 -7.99 4.71
C GLY A 136 -3.40 -9.13 5.19
N LEU A 137 -4.57 -8.78 5.74
CA LEU A 137 -5.56 -9.73 6.28
C LEU A 137 -6.66 -10.10 5.27
N SER A 138 -6.56 -9.65 4.02
CA SER A 138 -7.47 -10.11 2.96
C SER A 138 -7.22 -11.56 2.64
N THR A 139 -8.30 -12.38 2.60
CA THR A 139 -8.21 -13.84 2.53
C THR A 139 -8.91 -14.40 1.30
N TYR A 140 -8.43 -15.56 0.85
CA TYR A 140 -9.06 -16.36 -0.20
C TYR A 140 -9.80 -17.54 0.45
N ARG A 141 -10.96 -17.92 -0.07
CA ARG A 141 -11.87 -18.90 0.54
C ARG A 141 -11.20 -20.24 0.91
N MET A 142 -10.20 -20.69 0.14
CA MET A 142 -9.47 -21.93 0.44
C MET A 142 -8.57 -21.83 1.69
N ASP A 143 -8.30 -20.63 2.21
CA ASP A 143 -7.45 -20.46 3.40
C ASP A 143 -8.17 -20.96 4.69
N PHE A 144 -9.48 -20.98 4.71
CA PHE A 144 -10.27 -21.44 5.87
C PHE A 144 -10.30 -22.97 6.07
N GLY A 145 -9.82 -23.76 5.11
CA GLY A 145 -9.82 -25.21 5.15
C GLY A 145 -8.60 -25.84 5.81
N LYS A 146 -7.48 -25.11 5.93
CA LYS A 146 -6.18 -25.67 6.36
C LYS A 146 -5.90 -25.54 7.87
N ASP A 147 -6.63 -24.69 8.60
CA ASP A 147 -6.38 -24.43 10.04
C ASP A 147 -7.02 -25.46 11.01
N LYS A 148 -7.54 -26.59 10.51
CA LYS A 148 -8.20 -27.63 11.33
C LYS A 148 -7.51 -28.99 11.34
N GLN A 149 -6.20 -29.05 11.16
CA GLN A 149 -5.48 -30.28 11.50
C GLN A 149 -4.58 -30.05 12.71
N PRO A 150 -4.78 -30.81 13.82
CA PRO A 150 -3.87 -30.77 14.97
C PRO A 150 -2.53 -31.34 14.54
N VAL A 151 -1.43 -30.65 14.87
CA VAL A 151 -0.04 -31.05 14.66
C VAL A 151 0.38 -32.15 15.64
N ASP A 152 -0.44 -33.21 15.83
CA ASP A 152 -0.14 -34.31 16.75
C ASP A 152 -0.36 -35.69 16.13
N ALA A 153 0.09 -35.91 14.89
CA ALA A 153 0.13 -37.28 14.33
C ALA A 153 1.23 -37.43 13.29
N MET A 154 2.50 -37.28 13.71
CA MET A 154 3.63 -37.83 12.99
C MET A 154 4.75 -38.22 13.97
N ARG A 155 4.48 -39.20 14.76
CA ARG A 155 5.49 -40.14 15.32
C ARG A 155 4.97 -41.55 15.15
N ASP A 156 5.86 -42.37 14.58
CA ASP A 156 5.78 -43.83 14.41
C ASP A 156 4.86 -44.39 13.32
N SER A 157 5.52 -44.75 12.19
CA SER A 157 5.47 -46.13 11.68
C SER A 157 6.40 -46.29 10.47
N SER A 158 7.57 -46.83 10.75
CA SER A 158 8.35 -47.62 9.80
C SER A 158 7.69 -48.99 9.68
N ALA A 159 7.21 -49.36 8.50
CA ALA A 159 7.10 -50.76 8.09
C ALA A 159 6.83 -50.88 6.57
N GLU A 160 7.63 -51.73 5.95
CA GLU A 160 7.64 -52.15 4.56
C GLU A 160 6.29 -52.71 4.07
N HIS A 161 5.96 -52.54 2.77
CA HIS A 161 5.67 -53.59 1.80
C HIS A 161 5.15 -53.06 0.45
N GLY A 162 5.80 -53.40 -0.63
CA GLY A 162 5.34 -54.12 -1.81
C GLY A 162 4.48 -53.41 -2.88
N MET A 163 5.14 -53.15 -4.03
CA MET A 163 4.64 -53.21 -5.43
C MET A 163 3.13 -53.24 -5.71
N ASP A 164 2.62 -52.21 -6.44
CA ASP A 164 2.24 -52.29 -7.85
C ASP A 164 1.59 -50.98 -8.33
N GLY A 165 1.98 -50.60 -9.52
CA GLY A 165 1.58 -49.58 -10.44
C GLY A 165 0.24 -48.88 -10.31
N ILE A 166 0.31 -47.55 -10.17
CA ILE A 166 -0.54 -46.53 -10.78
C ILE A 166 0.25 -45.22 -10.62
N PHE A 167 0.59 -44.57 -11.73
CA PHE A 167 1.25 -43.24 -11.69
C PHE A 167 0.32 -42.20 -11.08
N PRO A 168 0.62 -41.61 -9.93
CA PRO A 168 -0.19 -40.53 -9.40
C PRO A 168 0.18 -39.21 -10.09
N SER A 169 -0.84 -38.39 -10.37
CA SER A 169 -0.80 -37.02 -10.90
C SER A 169 0.18 -36.07 -10.20
N GLY A 170 0.68 -36.40 -9.01
CA GLY A 170 1.68 -35.64 -8.26
C GLY A 170 3.06 -35.53 -8.91
N PHE A 171 3.41 -36.35 -9.93
CA PHE A 171 4.72 -36.26 -10.58
C PHE A 171 4.82 -35.10 -11.58
N LEU A 172 3.71 -34.69 -12.18
CA LEU A 172 3.64 -33.51 -13.04
C LEU A 172 3.69 -32.22 -12.22
N GLU A 173 3.02 -32.19 -11.06
CA GLU A 173 3.05 -31.04 -10.14
C GLU A 173 4.45 -30.85 -9.51
N ALA A 174 5.13 -31.92 -9.11
CA ALA A 174 6.50 -31.85 -8.58
C ALA A 174 7.50 -31.35 -9.65
N ARG A 175 7.27 -31.69 -10.92
CA ARG A 175 8.11 -31.24 -12.04
C ARG A 175 7.87 -29.79 -12.42
N GLN A 176 6.62 -29.31 -12.36
CA GLN A 176 6.27 -27.90 -12.52
C GLN A 176 6.81 -27.06 -11.36
N ASN A 177 6.66 -27.52 -10.12
CA ASN A 177 7.20 -26.84 -8.95
C ASN A 177 8.73 -26.73 -9.00
N SER A 178 9.43 -27.78 -9.43
CA SER A 178 10.89 -27.76 -9.65
C SER A 178 11.30 -26.77 -10.75
N ALA A 179 10.51 -26.63 -11.82
CA ALA A 179 10.77 -25.66 -12.88
C ALA A 179 10.58 -24.23 -12.39
N ILE A 180 9.54 -23.95 -11.60
CA ILE A 180 9.29 -22.65 -10.99
C ILE A 180 10.42 -22.26 -10.03
N VAL A 181 10.96 -23.22 -9.26
CA VAL A 181 12.15 -23.00 -8.39
C VAL A 181 13.35 -22.56 -9.18
N SER A 182 13.65 -23.28 -10.26
CA SER A 182 14.81 -22.94 -11.09
C SER A 182 14.64 -21.55 -11.73
N GLN A 183 13.41 -21.19 -12.09
CA GLN A 183 13.07 -19.90 -12.68
C GLN A 183 13.20 -18.73 -11.70
N ILE A 184 12.69 -18.88 -10.47
CA ILE A 184 12.86 -17.88 -9.41
C ILE A 184 14.35 -17.73 -9.06
N ARG A 185 15.10 -18.82 -9.04
CA ARG A 185 16.55 -18.81 -8.85
C ARG A 185 17.26 -18.05 -9.97
N ASP A 186 16.86 -18.26 -11.23
CA ASP A 186 17.43 -17.58 -12.39
C ASP A 186 17.14 -16.07 -12.39
N VAL A 187 15.91 -15.67 -12.05
CA VAL A 187 15.53 -14.26 -11.88
C VAL A 187 16.31 -13.61 -10.71
N SER A 188 16.45 -14.33 -9.60
CA SER A 188 17.25 -13.83 -8.46
C SER A 188 18.73 -13.71 -8.81
N GLN A 189 19.27 -14.65 -9.59
CA GLN A 189 20.66 -14.60 -10.08
C GLN A 189 20.88 -13.43 -11.03
N ARG A 190 19.91 -13.11 -11.88
CA ARG A 190 19.95 -11.95 -12.77
C ARG A 190 19.86 -10.63 -12.00
N LEU A 191 19.04 -10.57 -10.94
CA LEU A 191 19.03 -9.43 -10.00
C LEU A 191 20.40 -9.23 -9.34
N VAL A 192 21.03 -10.30 -8.86
CA VAL A 192 22.38 -10.27 -8.31
C VAL A 192 23.39 -9.81 -9.37
N ASN A 193 23.32 -10.31 -10.59
CA ASN A 193 24.21 -9.92 -11.69
C ASN A 193 24.02 -8.46 -12.11
N ILE A 194 22.81 -7.91 -12.02
CA ILE A 194 22.54 -6.47 -12.26
C ILE A 194 23.20 -5.63 -11.15
N ILE A 195 23.14 -6.11 -9.91
CA ILE A 195 23.79 -5.46 -8.77
C ILE A 195 25.33 -5.53 -8.89
N GLU A 196 25.86 -6.68 -9.32
CA GLU A 196 27.31 -6.92 -9.48
C GLU A 196 27.94 -6.12 -10.64
N LYS A 197 27.21 -5.89 -11.74
CA LYS A 197 27.68 -5.03 -12.84
C LYS A 197 27.92 -3.58 -12.43
N GLY A 198 27.50 -3.21 -11.23
CA GLY A 198 27.80 -1.93 -10.58
C GLY A 198 29.17 -1.81 -9.89
N GLN A 199 30.12 -2.76 -10.09
CA GLN A 199 31.52 -2.69 -9.62
C GLN A 199 31.76 -2.73 -8.10
N LEU A 200 31.51 -3.88 -7.43
CA LEU A 200 32.13 -4.10 -6.10
C LEU A 200 32.49 -5.59 -5.93
N PRO A 201 33.67 -5.93 -5.35
CA PRO A 201 34.05 -7.32 -5.07
C PRO A 201 33.15 -7.91 -3.98
N VAL A 202 32.64 -9.10 -4.24
CA VAL A 202 31.69 -9.82 -3.36
C VAL A 202 32.45 -10.63 -2.31
N PRO A 203 32.32 -10.34 -1.00
CA PRO A 203 32.95 -11.14 0.07
C PRO A 203 32.26 -12.50 0.25
N GLU A 204 32.99 -13.49 0.81
CA GLU A 204 32.48 -14.85 1.11
C GLU A 204 31.19 -14.88 1.95
N GLN A 205 30.99 -13.87 2.80
CA GLN A 205 29.76 -13.67 3.61
C GLN A 205 28.50 -13.47 2.75
N PHE A 206 28.66 -13.05 1.49
CA PHE A 206 27.56 -12.89 0.55
C PHE A 206 27.04 -14.24 0.05
N LEU A 207 27.93 -15.23 -0.09
CA LEU A 207 27.56 -16.58 -0.51
C LEU A 207 26.73 -17.31 0.56
N ASP A 208 27.04 -17.10 1.85
CA ASP A 208 26.24 -17.65 2.96
C ASP A 208 24.86 -16.98 3.06
N LEU A 209 24.78 -15.67 2.83
CA LEU A 209 23.52 -14.93 2.76
C LEU A 209 22.68 -15.32 1.54
N GLN A 210 23.34 -15.59 0.41
CA GLN A 210 22.69 -16.10 -0.80
C GLN A 210 22.12 -17.51 -0.54
N GLY A 211 22.86 -18.39 0.14
CA GLY A 211 22.38 -19.71 0.57
C GLY A 211 21.13 -19.62 1.46
N ARG A 212 21.14 -18.75 2.48
CA ARG A 212 19.97 -18.51 3.36
C ARG A 212 18.79 -17.88 2.61
N PHE A 213 19.06 -17.03 1.64
CA PHE A 213 18.03 -16.45 0.76
C PHE A 213 17.33 -17.55 -0.06
N PHE A 214 18.10 -18.44 -0.68
CA PHE A 214 17.54 -19.54 -1.44
C PHE A 214 16.81 -20.57 -0.57
N THR A 215 17.30 -20.87 0.64
CA THR A 215 16.62 -21.77 1.58
C THR A 215 15.23 -21.20 1.97
N ARG A 216 15.13 -19.90 2.23
CA ARG A 216 13.83 -19.25 2.50
C ARG A 216 12.91 -19.21 1.29
N LEU A 217 13.47 -19.09 0.09
CA LEU A 217 12.70 -19.23 -1.16
C LEU A 217 12.18 -20.67 -1.34
N GLU A 218 12.96 -21.67 -0.97
CA GLU A 218 12.54 -23.09 -1.02
C GLU A 218 11.47 -23.42 0.03
N GLU A 219 11.55 -22.84 1.24
CA GLU A 219 10.46 -22.91 2.23
C GLU A 219 9.17 -22.23 1.74
N PHE A 220 9.31 -21.10 1.03
CA PHE A 220 8.18 -20.42 0.40
C PHE A 220 7.53 -21.26 -0.71
N GLN A 221 8.30 -22.10 -1.42
CA GLN A 221 7.77 -22.98 -2.48
C GLN A 221 6.86 -24.08 -1.96
N LYS A 222 7.07 -24.59 -0.75
CA LYS A 222 6.14 -25.54 -0.11
C LYS A 222 4.74 -24.92 0.11
N GLN A 223 4.61 -23.59 -0.04
CA GLN A 223 3.35 -22.85 0.00
C GLN A 223 2.74 -22.62 -1.40
N LEU A 224 3.39 -23.07 -2.47
CA LEU A 224 2.97 -22.83 -3.86
C LEU A 224 1.76 -23.66 -4.36
N ASP A 225 1.11 -24.44 -3.53
CA ASP A 225 -0.25 -24.94 -3.78
C ASP A 225 -1.28 -23.81 -4.02
N LEU A 226 -0.81 -22.57 -4.05
CA LEU A 226 -1.60 -21.35 -4.10
C LEU A 226 -1.54 -20.63 -5.45
N ILE A 227 -0.99 -21.24 -6.51
CA ILE A 227 -0.86 -20.59 -7.84
C ILE A 227 -2.22 -20.13 -8.35
N VAL A 228 -3.26 -20.92 -8.13
CA VAL A 228 -4.64 -20.56 -8.50
C VAL A 228 -5.14 -19.31 -7.73
N LYS A 229 -4.65 -19.10 -6.51
CA LYS A 229 -5.00 -17.96 -5.68
C LYS A 229 -4.48 -16.65 -6.24
N TYR A 230 -3.41 -16.67 -7.02
CA TYR A 230 -2.74 -15.49 -7.55
C TYR A 230 -3.02 -15.23 -9.03
N ASP A 231 -4.13 -15.76 -9.56
CA ASP A 231 -4.54 -15.53 -10.95
C ASP A 231 -5.37 -14.24 -11.09
N TRP A 232 -4.74 -13.10 -10.81
CA TRP A 232 -5.36 -11.79 -10.92
C TRP A 232 -4.33 -10.71 -11.32
N ASP A 233 -4.85 -9.54 -11.78
CA ASP A 233 -4.10 -8.42 -12.31
C ASP A 233 -4.60 -7.08 -11.74
N PHE A 234 -4.12 -5.94 -12.27
CA PHE A 234 -4.51 -4.61 -11.84
C PHE A 234 -6.01 -4.32 -12.04
N ASP A 235 -6.60 -4.83 -13.13
CA ASP A 235 -8.00 -4.56 -13.42
C ASP A 235 -8.94 -5.24 -12.42
N HIS A 236 -8.55 -6.34 -11.79
CA HIS A 236 -9.34 -6.93 -10.70
C HIS A 236 -9.43 -6.00 -9.48
N TYR A 237 -8.37 -5.27 -9.15
CA TYR A 237 -8.46 -4.24 -8.12
C TYR A 237 -9.42 -3.12 -8.50
N LEU A 238 -9.34 -2.68 -9.78
CA LEU A 238 -10.11 -1.58 -10.32
C LEU A 238 -11.60 -1.90 -10.44
N GLU A 239 -11.92 -3.10 -10.92
CA GLU A 239 -13.27 -3.52 -11.32
C GLU A 239 -14.03 -4.21 -10.19
N GLU A 240 -13.32 -4.81 -9.22
CA GLU A 240 -13.92 -5.66 -8.20
C GLU A 240 -13.61 -5.19 -6.78
N ASP A 241 -12.32 -5.10 -6.38
CA ASP A 241 -11.94 -4.86 -4.98
C ASP A 241 -12.33 -3.46 -4.50
N VAL A 242 -11.90 -2.42 -5.22
CA VAL A 242 -12.19 -1.03 -4.83
C VAL A 242 -13.68 -0.74 -4.88
N PRO A 243 -14.44 -1.13 -5.92
CA PRO A 243 -15.90 -0.98 -5.92
C PRO A 243 -16.61 -1.70 -4.78
N ALA A 244 -16.21 -2.94 -4.44
CA ALA A 244 -16.80 -3.69 -3.31
C ALA A 244 -16.56 -2.98 -1.98
N ALA A 245 -15.33 -2.48 -1.75
CA ALA A 245 -15.00 -1.70 -0.55
C ALA A 245 -15.77 -0.38 -0.48
N MET A 246 -15.87 0.35 -1.59
CA MET A 246 -16.63 1.62 -1.66
C MET A 246 -18.09 1.41 -1.33
N GLU A 247 -18.70 0.37 -1.88
CA GLU A 247 -20.12 0.06 -1.61
C GLU A 247 -20.35 -0.33 -0.16
N TYR A 248 -19.44 -1.10 0.42
CA TYR A 248 -19.47 -1.44 1.83
C TYR A 248 -19.40 -0.19 2.72
N ILE A 249 -18.45 0.72 2.45
CA ILE A 249 -18.28 1.98 3.19
C ILE A 249 -19.54 2.86 3.04
N ARG A 250 -20.11 2.98 1.83
CA ARG A 250 -21.36 3.72 1.60
C ARG A 250 -22.51 3.20 2.45
N THR A 251 -22.67 1.88 2.50
CA THR A 251 -23.72 1.22 3.28
C THR A 251 -23.55 1.46 4.78
N HIS A 252 -22.30 1.51 5.27
CA HIS A 252 -21.97 1.74 6.68
C HIS A 252 -22.08 3.20 7.09
N CYS A 253 -21.46 4.10 6.32
CA CYS A 253 -21.34 5.52 6.67
C CYS A 253 -22.54 6.35 6.20
N LYS A 254 -23.23 5.89 5.15
CA LYS A 254 -24.42 6.54 4.54
C LYS A 254 -24.21 8.02 4.24
N PRO A 255 -23.17 8.39 3.46
CA PRO A 255 -23.00 9.78 3.04
C PRO A 255 -24.20 10.18 2.17
N LYS A 256 -24.66 11.44 2.32
CA LYS A 256 -25.94 11.90 1.74
C LYS A 256 -26.01 11.79 0.22
N ASP A 257 -24.90 12.04 -0.47
CA ASP A 257 -24.79 11.97 -1.93
C ASP A 257 -24.18 10.64 -2.43
N GLY A 258 -23.88 9.71 -1.50
CA GLY A 258 -23.30 8.40 -1.81
C GLY A 258 -21.82 8.45 -2.23
N LYS A 259 -21.14 9.59 -2.07
CA LYS A 259 -19.74 9.73 -2.46
C LYS A 259 -18.77 9.57 -1.28
N LEU A 260 -17.50 9.37 -1.63
CA LEU A 260 -16.38 9.26 -0.70
C LEU A 260 -15.31 10.31 -1.03
N LEU A 261 -14.45 10.59 -0.07
CA LEU A 261 -13.12 11.14 -0.29
C LEU A 261 -12.13 9.98 -0.45
N ALA A 262 -11.07 10.15 -1.22
CA ALA A 262 -10.05 9.11 -1.32
C ALA A 262 -8.63 9.67 -1.35
N ILE A 263 -7.70 8.90 -0.78
CA ILE A 263 -6.26 9.13 -0.91
C ILE A 263 -5.61 7.84 -1.40
N GLY A 264 -4.78 7.94 -2.43
CA GLY A 264 -4.01 6.82 -2.95
C GLY A 264 -2.52 7.10 -2.95
N HIS A 265 -1.73 6.19 -2.38
CA HIS A 265 -0.29 6.24 -2.44
C HIS A 265 0.22 5.26 -3.50
N SER A 266 1.16 5.71 -4.37
CA SER A 266 1.76 4.84 -5.39
C SER A 266 0.69 4.17 -6.27
N MET A 267 0.63 2.85 -6.35
CA MET A 267 -0.41 2.12 -7.09
C MET A 267 -1.83 2.50 -6.62
N GLY A 268 -2.04 2.82 -5.35
CA GLY A 268 -3.35 3.28 -4.86
C GLY A 268 -3.83 4.56 -5.57
N GLY A 269 -2.91 5.49 -5.85
CA GLY A 269 -3.24 6.67 -6.65
C GLY A 269 -3.40 6.36 -8.14
N ILE A 270 -2.65 5.40 -8.65
CA ILE A 270 -2.84 4.88 -10.02
C ILE A 270 -4.25 4.29 -10.18
N LEU A 271 -4.72 3.52 -9.18
CA LEU A 271 -6.10 3.00 -9.15
C LEU A 271 -7.14 4.12 -9.18
N LEU A 272 -6.95 5.18 -8.39
CA LEU A 272 -7.87 6.32 -8.40
C LEU A 272 -7.92 7.01 -9.78
N TYR A 273 -6.78 7.25 -10.41
CA TYR A 273 -6.73 7.80 -11.78
C TYR A 273 -7.38 6.87 -12.79
N ALA A 274 -7.10 5.57 -12.71
CA ALA A 274 -7.69 4.58 -13.61
C ALA A 274 -9.21 4.49 -13.45
N MET A 275 -9.74 4.57 -12.22
CA MET A 275 -11.18 4.65 -11.95
C MET A 275 -11.81 5.90 -12.55
N LEU A 276 -11.20 7.08 -12.40
CA LEU A 276 -11.69 8.30 -13.03
C LEU A 276 -11.75 8.14 -14.55
N SER A 277 -10.68 7.63 -15.14
CA SER A 277 -10.60 7.42 -16.59
C SER A 277 -11.68 6.44 -17.09
N ARG A 278 -11.83 5.30 -16.43
CA ARG A 278 -12.84 4.29 -16.80
C ARG A 278 -14.24 4.85 -16.66
N CYS A 279 -14.57 5.51 -15.57
CA CYS A 279 -15.87 6.16 -15.38
C CYS A 279 -16.14 7.23 -16.44
N CYS A 280 -15.12 8.04 -16.80
CA CYS A 280 -15.27 9.03 -17.88
C CYS A 280 -15.57 8.39 -19.23
N SER A 281 -14.95 7.25 -19.55
CA SER A 281 -15.16 6.55 -20.81
C SER A 281 -16.56 5.94 -20.91
N GLU A 282 -17.09 5.50 -19.78
CA GLU A 282 -18.38 4.81 -19.68
C GLU A 282 -19.55 5.74 -19.29
N GLY A 283 -19.28 7.03 -19.03
CA GLY A 283 -20.29 7.99 -18.59
C GLY A 283 -20.88 7.66 -17.20
N ARG A 284 -20.16 6.94 -16.35
CA ARG A 284 -20.59 6.55 -15.00
C ARG A 284 -20.22 7.57 -13.95
N ASN A 285 -20.95 7.59 -12.83
CA ASN A 285 -20.58 8.37 -11.65
C ASN A 285 -19.28 7.85 -11.04
N PHE A 286 -18.37 8.75 -10.72
CA PHE A 286 -17.06 8.44 -10.13
C PHE A 286 -17.14 7.88 -8.70
N GLY A 287 -18.18 8.25 -7.94
CA GLY A 287 -18.33 7.89 -6.53
C GLY A 287 -17.39 8.60 -5.57
N PHE A 288 -16.65 9.62 -6.04
CA PHE A 288 -15.77 10.47 -5.23
C PHE A 288 -16.16 11.93 -5.33
N THR A 289 -16.01 12.69 -4.23
CA THR A 289 -16.10 14.14 -4.24
C THR A 289 -14.76 14.77 -4.61
N SER A 290 -13.66 14.22 -4.13
CA SER A 290 -12.29 14.58 -4.49
C SER A 290 -11.33 13.46 -4.15
N ILE A 291 -10.17 13.46 -4.80
CA ILE A 291 -9.10 12.50 -4.55
C ILE A 291 -7.76 13.21 -4.32
N ALA A 292 -6.90 12.63 -3.49
CA ALA A 292 -5.49 13.01 -3.38
C ALA A 292 -4.60 11.82 -3.74
N THR A 293 -3.57 12.04 -4.54
CA THR A 293 -2.60 11.03 -4.96
C THR A 293 -1.21 11.40 -4.53
N LEU A 294 -0.47 10.43 -4.00
CA LEU A 294 0.86 10.61 -3.44
C LEU A 294 1.83 9.73 -4.22
N GLY A 295 2.80 10.35 -4.93
CA GLY A 295 3.80 9.63 -5.70
C GLY A 295 3.18 8.65 -6.72
N SER A 296 2.26 9.11 -7.57
CA SER A 296 1.48 8.25 -8.46
C SER A 296 1.40 8.83 -9.87
N SER A 297 1.55 7.97 -10.88
CA SER A 297 1.46 8.36 -12.29
C SER A 297 0.89 7.22 -13.15
N LEU A 298 0.20 7.57 -14.24
CA LEU A 298 -0.24 6.65 -15.29
C LEU A 298 0.80 6.52 -16.41
N ASP A 299 1.78 7.42 -16.48
CA ASP A 299 2.75 7.48 -17.56
C ASP A 299 4.14 7.84 -17.02
N TYR A 300 5.07 6.88 -17.10
CA TYR A 300 6.46 7.02 -16.68
C TYR A 300 7.43 7.10 -17.87
N THR A 301 6.93 7.18 -19.10
CA THR A 301 7.77 7.08 -20.31
C THR A 301 8.90 8.10 -20.34
N THR A 302 8.63 9.35 -19.96
CA THR A 302 9.60 10.46 -19.97
C THR A 302 10.38 10.60 -18.67
N SER A 303 9.95 9.91 -17.57
CA SER A 303 10.52 10.06 -16.24
C SER A 303 11.85 9.33 -16.06
N LYS A 304 12.60 9.72 -15.03
CA LYS A 304 13.84 9.05 -14.58
C LYS A 304 13.56 8.03 -13.47
N SER A 305 12.38 7.40 -13.48
CA SER A 305 12.02 6.39 -12.47
C SER A 305 13.06 5.27 -12.40
N SER A 306 13.47 4.94 -11.18
CA SER A 306 14.38 3.81 -10.91
C SER A 306 13.74 2.46 -11.24
N LEU A 307 12.40 2.37 -11.26
CA LEU A 307 11.69 1.16 -11.66
C LEU A 307 12.00 0.74 -13.10
N LYS A 308 12.46 1.67 -13.95
CA LYS A 308 12.95 1.32 -15.30
C LYS A 308 14.10 0.31 -15.30
N LEU A 309 14.88 0.27 -14.21
CA LEU A 309 15.95 -0.73 -14.05
C LEU A 309 15.40 -2.15 -13.87
N LEU A 310 14.14 -2.30 -13.48
CA LEU A 310 13.48 -3.59 -13.30
C LEU A 310 12.76 -4.08 -14.56
N LEU A 311 12.55 -3.22 -15.56
CA LEU A 311 11.86 -3.61 -16.80
C LEU A 311 12.50 -4.79 -17.54
N PRO A 312 13.86 -4.94 -17.60
CA PRO A 312 14.46 -6.11 -18.23
C PRO A 312 14.13 -7.45 -17.56
N LEU A 313 13.54 -7.42 -16.36
CA LEU A 313 13.08 -8.61 -15.64
C LEU A 313 11.64 -9.01 -16.03
N ALA A 314 10.89 -8.12 -16.67
CA ALA A 314 9.52 -8.38 -17.09
C ALA A 314 9.46 -9.46 -18.20
N ASP A 315 10.28 -9.32 -19.25
CA ASP A 315 10.29 -10.26 -20.37
C ASP A 315 10.65 -11.70 -19.95
N PRO A 316 11.72 -11.94 -19.12
CA PRO A 316 12.00 -13.25 -18.57
C PRO A 316 10.88 -13.77 -17.66
N ALA A 317 10.25 -12.92 -16.85
CA ALA A 317 9.16 -13.34 -15.96
C ALA A 317 7.94 -13.79 -16.77
N GLU A 318 7.61 -13.10 -17.87
CA GLU A 318 6.56 -13.47 -18.80
C GLU A 318 6.92 -14.77 -19.54
N ALA A 319 8.12 -14.86 -20.13
CA ALA A 319 8.57 -16.05 -20.87
C ALA A 319 8.66 -17.32 -20.02
N LEU A 320 8.93 -17.15 -18.72
CA LEU A 320 9.07 -18.24 -17.75
C LEU A 320 7.76 -18.56 -17.01
N ASN A 321 6.66 -17.87 -17.31
CA ASN A 321 5.37 -18.02 -16.63
C ASN A 321 5.50 -17.99 -15.08
N VAL A 322 6.32 -17.09 -14.53
CA VAL A 322 6.45 -16.92 -13.08
C VAL A 322 5.11 -16.45 -12.54
N PRO A 323 4.41 -17.23 -11.70
CA PRO A 323 3.04 -16.88 -11.31
C PRO A 323 2.99 -15.78 -10.26
N VAL A 324 3.96 -15.73 -9.34
CA VAL A 324 3.97 -14.82 -8.19
C VAL A 324 5.35 -14.25 -7.91
N ILE A 325 5.40 -13.07 -7.36
CA ILE A 325 6.63 -12.39 -6.91
C ILE A 325 6.51 -12.09 -5.42
N PRO A 326 7.34 -12.73 -4.57
CA PRO A 326 7.30 -12.59 -3.11
C PRO A 326 8.05 -11.33 -2.66
N ILE A 327 7.55 -10.15 -2.99
CA ILE A 327 8.24 -8.87 -2.74
C ILE A 327 8.61 -8.72 -1.27
N GLY A 328 7.71 -9.05 -0.34
CA GLY A 328 7.98 -8.98 1.09
C GLY A 328 9.14 -9.86 1.54
N ALA A 329 9.21 -11.12 1.04
CA ALA A 329 10.31 -12.03 1.34
C ALA A 329 11.64 -11.54 0.75
N LEU A 330 11.63 -11.02 -0.49
CA LEU A 330 12.80 -10.47 -1.16
C LEU A 330 13.36 -9.26 -0.40
N LEU A 331 12.51 -8.31 -0.02
CA LEU A 331 12.92 -7.13 0.73
C LEU A 331 13.40 -7.49 2.14
N SER A 332 12.74 -8.41 2.83
CA SER A 332 13.16 -8.89 4.15
C SER A 332 14.52 -9.58 4.09
N ALA A 333 14.81 -10.34 3.05
CA ALA A 333 16.11 -10.97 2.83
C ALA A 333 17.21 -9.95 2.47
N ALA A 334 16.88 -8.91 1.69
CA ALA A 334 17.80 -7.85 1.30
C ALA A 334 18.07 -6.84 2.44
N HIS A 335 17.13 -6.67 3.37
CA HIS A 335 17.20 -5.67 4.44
C HIS A 335 18.49 -5.72 5.28
N PRO A 336 19.00 -6.88 5.74
CA PRO A 336 20.27 -6.91 6.48
C PRO A 336 21.46 -6.43 5.66
N LEU A 337 21.46 -6.61 4.33
CA LEU A 337 22.51 -6.15 3.43
C LEU A 337 22.44 -4.62 3.19
N ALA A 338 21.25 -4.04 3.31
CA ALA A 338 21.05 -2.60 3.20
C ALA A 338 21.35 -1.85 4.52
N SER A 339 21.01 -2.48 5.68
CA SER A 339 21.00 -1.82 6.99
C SER A 339 22.23 -2.10 7.84
N ARG A 340 23.09 -3.09 7.49
CA ARG A 340 24.27 -3.48 8.24
C ARG A 340 25.55 -3.35 7.40
N PRO A 341 26.71 -3.08 8.07
CA PRO A 341 28.00 -3.09 7.38
C PRO A 341 28.22 -4.43 6.64
N PRO A 342 28.75 -4.40 5.41
CA PRO A 342 29.30 -3.27 4.68
C PRO A 342 28.30 -2.45 3.85
N TYR A 343 26.98 -2.54 4.08
CA TYR A 343 25.91 -1.73 3.45
C TYR A 343 25.79 -1.88 1.93
N PHE A 344 26.04 -3.06 1.39
CA PHE A 344 26.04 -3.32 -0.07
C PHE A 344 24.77 -2.89 -0.80
N LEU A 345 23.61 -2.99 -0.16
CA LEU A 345 22.32 -2.64 -0.73
C LEU A 345 21.74 -1.33 -0.15
N SER A 346 22.59 -0.45 0.44
CA SER A 346 22.12 0.80 1.06
C SER A 346 21.33 1.71 0.09
N TRP A 347 21.59 1.62 -1.21
CA TRP A 347 20.84 2.32 -2.25
C TRP A 347 19.35 1.94 -2.29
N LEU A 348 18.97 0.74 -1.82
CA LEU A 348 17.56 0.34 -1.72
C LEU A 348 16.80 1.21 -0.72
N SER A 349 17.45 1.68 0.33
CA SER A 349 16.81 2.55 1.31
C SER A 349 16.38 3.88 0.69
N SER A 350 17.17 4.42 -0.24
CA SER A 350 16.84 5.67 -0.93
C SER A 350 15.67 5.53 -1.92
N GLN A 351 15.31 4.30 -2.32
CA GLN A 351 14.08 4.07 -3.10
C GLN A 351 12.83 4.32 -2.26
N VAL A 352 12.92 4.06 -0.97
CA VAL A 352 11.78 4.13 -0.04
C VAL A 352 11.67 5.52 0.59
N SER A 353 12.80 6.06 1.08
CA SER A 353 12.82 7.30 1.88
C SER A 353 14.08 8.11 1.59
N ALA A 354 13.96 9.42 1.55
CA ALA A 354 15.10 10.33 1.49
C ALA A 354 15.94 10.23 2.76
N GLN A 355 17.23 10.56 2.64
CA GLN A 355 18.18 10.40 3.75
C GLN A 355 17.71 11.12 5.00
N GLY A 356 17.55 10.36 6.11
CA GLY A 356 17.19 10.90 7.41
C GLY A 356 15.73 11.33 7.57
N MET A 357 14.88 11.17 6.53
CA MET A 357 13.47 11.59 6.57
C MET A 357 12.59 10.61 7.35
N MET A 358 12.87 9.31 7.33
CA MET A 358 12.13 8.33 8.12
C MET A 358 12.93 7.89 9.35
N HIS A 359 12.23 7.67 10.47
CA HIS A 359 12.86 7.13 11.68
C HIS A 359 13.30 5.68 11.43
N PRO A 360 14.54 5.25 11.78
CA PRO A 360 15.05 3.91 11.44
C PRO A 360 14.13 2.76 11.84
N LYS A 361 13.57 2.78 13.06
CA LYS A 361 12.62 1.74 13.52
C LYS A 361 11.32 1.68 12.72
N LEU A 362 10.84 2.82 12.23
CA LEU A 362 9.65 2.87 11.36
C LEU A 362 9.99 2.38 9.96
N PHE A 363 11.19 2.71 9.48
CA PHE A 363 11.72 2.18 8.22
C PHE A 363 11.86 0.65 8.27
N ASP A 364 12.45 0.10 9.34
CA ASP A 364 12.55 -1.35 9.54
C ASP A 364 11.17 -2.01 9.57
N LYS A 365 10.21 -1.42 10.31
CA LYS A 365 8.84 -1.93 10.36
C LYS A 365 8.20 -1.91 8.98
N LEU A 366 8.35 -0.83 8.22
CA LEU A 366 7.84 -0.70 6.87
C LEU A 366 8.40 -1.78 5.95
N VAL A 367 9.73 -1.91 5.89
CA VAL A 367 10.39 -2.87 4.98
C VAL A 367 10.07 -4.32 5.34
N LEU A 368 10.01 -4.65 6.64
CA LEU A 368 9.85 -6.02 7.09
C LEU A 368 8.40 -6.51 7.16
N ASN A 369 7.41 -5.60 7.27
CA ASN A 369 6.03 -6.01 7.56
C ASN A 369 4.98 -5.46 6.57
N ASN A 370 5.33 -4.47 5.76
CA ASN A 370 4.34 -3.82 4.88
C ASN A 370 4.17 -4.54 3.53
N PHE A 371 5.19 -5.28 3.07
CA PHE A 371 5.18 -5.82 1.73
C PHE A 371 4.63 -7.25 1.67
N CYS A 372 3.85 -7.51 0.62
CA CYS A 372 3.13 -8.76 0.38
C CYS A 372 3.61 -9.43 -0.92
N THR A 373 3.13 -10.65 -1.15
CA THR A 373 3.29 -11.37 -2.42
C THR A 373 2.25 -10.88 -3.42
N VAL A 374 2.63 -10.72 -4.66
CA VAL A 374 1.73 -10.31 -5.76
C VAL A 374 1.90 -11.23 -6.97
N PRO A 375 0.87 -11.37 -7.82
CA PRO A 375 1.01 -12.08 -9.08
C PRO A 375 1.92 -11.33 -10.04
N ALA A 376 2.66 -12.05 -10.86
CA ALA A 376 3.48 -11.46 -11.91
C ALA A 376 2.62 -10.68 -12.92
N LYS A 377 1.41 -11.17 -13.23
CA LYS A 377 0.44 -10.49 -14.13
C LYS A 377 0.17 -9.04 -13.72
N LEU A 378 0.02 -8.78 -12.41
CA LEU A 378 -0.15 -7.41 -11.90
C LEU A 378 1.06 -6.54 -12.25
N LEU A 379 2.27 -7.02 -11.97
CA LEU A 379 3.48 -6.25 -12.23
C LEU A 379 3.71 -6.05 -13.72
N LEU A 380 3.48 -7.09 -14.54
CA LEU A 380 3.57 -7.00 -16.00
C LEU A 380 2.60 -5.95 -16.55
N GLN A 381 1.34 -5.91 -16.08
CA GLN A 381 0.41 -4.87 -16.48
C GLN A 381 0.90 -3.48 -16.06
N LEU A 382 1.41 -3.31 -14.82
CA LEU A 382 1.96 -2.04 -14.35
C LEU A 382 3.20 -1.59 -15.15
N THR A 383 3.99 -2.51 -15.73
CA THR A 383 5.13 -2.13 -16.59
C THR A 383 4.69 -1.41 -17.86
N THR A 384 3.46 -1.57 -18.30
CA THR A 384 2.93 -0.83 -19.46
C THR A 384 2.94 0.68 -19.27
N ALA A 385 2.92 1.15 -18.00
CA ALA A 385 3.06 2.58 -17.68
C ALA A 385 4.40 3.18 -18.13
N PHE A 386 5.40 2.35 -18.44
CA PHE A 386 6.72 2.76 -18.97
C PHE A 386 6.81 2.66 -20.48
N GLN A 387 5.74 2.21 -21.15
CA GLN A 387 5.65 2.07 -22.60
C GLN A 387 4.86 3.23 -23.20
N GLU A 388 4.99 3.42 -24.50
CA GLU A 388 4.19 4.42 -25.23
C GLU A 388 2.70 4.21 -24.99
N GLY A 389 1.99 5.30 -24.70
CA GLY A 389 0.57 5.26 -24.32
C GLY A 389 0.33 5.18 -22.83
N GLY A 390 1.33 4.84 -21.99
CA GLY A 390 1.17 4.72 -20.54
C GLY A 390 0.43 3.46 -20.13
N LEU A 391 -0.06 3.43 -18.89
CA LEU A 391 -0.78 2.29 -18.32
C LEU A 391 -2.02 1.93 -19.14
N ARG A 392 -2.17 0.64 -19.44
CA ARG A 392 -3.31 0.08 -20.17
C ARG A 392 -3.97 -1.06 -19.39
N ASP A 393 -5.19 -1.37 -19.79
CA ASP A 393 -5.96 -2.49 -19.24
C ASP A 393 -5.35 -3.84 -19.65
N ARG A 394 -5.89 -4.93 -19.08
CA ARG A 394 -5.44 -6.31 -19.38
C ARG A 394 -5.56 -6.70 -20.84
N SER A 395 -6.46 -6.07 -21.58
CA SER A 395 -6.63 -6.32 -23.02
C SER A 395 -5.58 -5.60 -23.86
N GLY A 396 -4.87 -4.61 -23.29
CA GLY A 396 -3.91 -3.75 -23.97
C GLY A 396 -4.55 -2.70 -24.88
N THR A 397 -5.90 -2.58 -24.91
CA THR A 397 -6.62 -1.71 -25.84
C THR A 397 -7.13 -0.42 -25.22
N PHE A 398 -7.31 -0.39 -23.90
CA PHE A 398 -7.75 0.80 -23.18
C PHE A 398 -6.59 1.47 -22.45
N PHE A 399 -6.29 2.72 -22.80
CA PHE A 399 -5.25 3.54 -22.19
C PHE A 399 -5.87 4.43 -21.13
N TYR A 400 -5.51 4.23 -19.87
CA TYR A 400 -6.11 4.95 -18.75
C TYR A 400 -5.86 6.46 -18.77
N LYS A 401 -4.85 6.97 -19.48
CA LYS A 401 -4.61 8.41 -19.58
C LYS A 401 -5.57 9.15 -20.52
N ASP A 402 -6.18 8.47 -21.49
CA ASP A 402 -6.89 9.10 -22.59
C ASP A 402 -8.19 9.81 -22.18
N TYR A 403 -8.80 9.39 -21.07
CA TYR A 403 -10.10 9.91 -20.63
C TYR A 403 -10.02 10.82 -19.41
N LEU A 404 -8.85 10.98 -18.78
CA LEU A 404 -8.71 11.81 -17.56
C LEU A 404 -9.13 13.26 -17.78
N ARG A 405 -8.91 13.82 -18.96
CA ARG A 405 -9.31 15.18 -19.30
C ARG A 405 -10.81 15.45 -19.16
N LYS A 406 -11.62 14.41 -19.22
CA LYS A 406 -13.08 14.50 -19.08
C LYS A 406 -13.53 14.46 -17.61
N SER A 407 -12.64 14.21 -16.68
CA SER A 407 -12.96 14.16 -15.25
C SER A 407 -13.20 15.57 -14.71
N ASN A 408 -14.28 15.71 -13.94
CA ASN A 408 -14.60 16.90 -13.16
C ASN A 408 -14.44 16.68 -11.64
N VAL A 409 -13.81 15.58 -11.25
CA VAL A 409 -13.47 15.32 -9.84
C VAL A 409 -12.21 16.09 -9.50
N PRO A 410 -12.21 16.93 -8.44
CA PRO A 410 -11.01 17.61 -7.98
C PRO A 410 -9.91 16.63 -7.55
N VAL A 411 -8.70 16.86 -8.01
CA VAL A 411 -7.51 16.03 -7.77
C VAL A 411 -6.40 16.86 -7.16
N LEU A 412 -5.82 16.37 -6.05
CA LEU A 412 -4.57 16.86 -5.50
C LEU A 412 -3.46 15.85 -5.81
N ALA A 413 -2.52 16.21 -6.68
CA ALA A 413 -1.38 15.38 -7.08
C ALA A 413 -0.12 15.82 -6.34
N LEU A 414 0.43 14.97 -5.46
CA LEU A 414 1.60 15.28 -4.64
C LEU A 414 2.80 14.42 -5.04
N ALA A 415 3.97 15.05 -5.11
CA ALA A 415 5.25 14.41 -5.39
C ALA A 415 6.29 14.74 -4.34
N GLY A 416 7.24 13.86 -4.10
CA GLY A 416 8.46 14.11 -3.34
C GLY A 416 9.61 14.44 -4.28
N ASP A 417 10.42 15.45 -3.96
CA ASP A 417 11.51 15.94 -4.79
C ASP A 417 12.64 14.91 -4.99
N GLN A 418 12.78 13.95 -4.07
CA GLN A 418 13.71 12.83 -4.14
C GLN A 418 13.00 11.46 -4.26
N ASP A 419 11.79 11.45 -4.76
CA ASP A 419 11.09 10.20 -5.08
C ASP A 419 11.71 9.57 -6.34
N LEU A 420 12.47 8.49 -6.14
CA LEU A 420 13.12 7.75 -7.21
C LEU A 420 12.19 6.74 -7.89
N ILE A 421 11.08 6.35 -7.23
CA ILE A 421 10.08 5.43 -7.77
C ILE A 421 9.12 6.17 -8.69
N CYS A 422 8.50 7.24 -8.18
CA CYS A 422 7.60 8.10 -8.94
C CYS A 422 8.09 9.56 -8.90
N PRO A 423 9.11 9.90 -9.69
CA PRO A 423 9.69 11.24 -9.69
C PRO A 423 8.66 12.33 -9.98
N PRO A 424 8.90 13.59 -9.54
CA PRO A 424 7.98 14.71 -9.76
C PRO A 424 7.53 14.88 -11.20
N GLU A 425 8.41 14.65 -12.17
CA GLU A 425 8.08 14.72 -13.58
C GLU A 425 7.06 13.68 -14.01
N ALA A 426 7.09 12.45 -13.44
CA ALA A 426 6.08 11.43 -13.72
C ALA A 426 4.71 11.82 -13.15
N VAL A 427 4.65 12.33 -11.92
CA VAL A 427 3.41 12.82 -11.32
C VAL A 427 2.83 13.97 -12.17
N TYR A 428 3.67 14.89 -12.61
CA TYR A 428 3.27 16.03 -13.46
C TYR A 428 2.71 15.55 -14.81
N GLU A 429 3.32 14.53 -15.45
CA GLU A 429 2.82 13.96 -16.70
C GLU A 429 1.35 13.51 -16.61
N THR A 430 0.96 12.94 -15.48
CA THR A 430 -0.45 12.58 -15.25
C THR A 430 -1.30 13.78 -14.86
N ALA A 431 -0.81 14.65 -13.98
CA ALA A 431 -1.55 15.81 -13.51
C ALA A 431 -1.97 16.74 -14.67
N LYS A 432 -1.06 17.00 -15.63
CA LYS A 432 -1.36 17.86 -16.80
C LYS A 432 -2.42 17.32 -17.75
N LEU A 433 -2.82 16.04 -17.61
CA LEU A 433 -3.92 15.47 -18.41
C LEU A 433 -5.29 15.88 -17.87
N ILE A 434 -5.39 16.33 -16.62
CA ILE A 434 -6.62 16.76 -15.99
C ILE A 434 -6.78 18.26 -16.25
N SER A 435 -8.03 18.74 -16.40
CA SER A 435 -8.29 20.17 -16.56
C SER A 435 -7.73 20.97 -15.38
N GLU A 436 -7.12 22.12 -15.66
CA GLU A 436 -6.51 23.01 -14.66
C GLU A 436 -7.49 23.42 -13.54
N ASP A 437 -8.78 23.52 -13.84
CA ASP A 437 -9.82 23.82 -12.86
C ASP A 437 -10.03 22.70 -11.82
N PHE A 438 -9.60 21.48 -12.12
CA PHE A 438 -9.82 20.30 -11.28
C PHE A 438 -8.54 19.66 -10.77
N VAL A 439 -7.36 20.20 -11.04
CA VAL A 439 -6.11 19.63 -10.56
C VAL A 439 -5.27 20.66 -9.81
N ALA A 440 -4.74 20.23 -8.65
CA ALA A 440 -3.67 20.93 -7.94
C ALA A 440 -2.46 20.01 -7.89
N TYR A 441 -1.32 20.47 -8.38
CA TYR A 441 -0.05 19.74 -8.34
C TYR A 441 0.92 20.43 -7.39
N LYS A 442 1.58 19.65 -6.53
CA LYS A 442 2.59 20.17 -5.61
C LYS A 442 3.73 19.18 -5.40
N VAL A 443 4.96 19.70 -5.39
CA VAL A 443 6.18 18.97 -5.03
C VAL A 443 6.59 19.37 -3.61
N PHE A 444 6.89 18.39 -2.76
CA PHE A 444 7.49 18.61 -1.46
C PHE A 444 8.98 18.36 -1.52
N GLY A 445 9.74 19.23 -0.87
CA GLY A 445 11.19 19.26 -0.81
C GLY A 445 11.71 20.68 -0.95
N GLU A 446 12.83 20.98 -0.30
CA GLU A 446 13.45 22.29 -0.32
C GLU A 446 14.95 22.17 -0.63
N PRO A 447 15.56 23.06 -1.43
CA PRO A 447 16.96 22.97 -1.83
C PRO A 447 17.97 22.89 -0.67
N ARG A 448 17.60 23.37 0.52
CA ARG A 448 18.38 23.37 1.77
C ARG A 448 17.59 22.87 2.98
N GLY A 449 16.47 22.24 2.73
CA GLY A 449 15.53 21.78 3.75
C GLY A 449 15.32 20.26 3.69
N PRO A 450 14.19 19.79 4.22
CA PRO A 450 13.84 18.39 4.15
C PRO A 450 13.54 17.97 2.71
N HIS A 451 14.01 16.78 2.34
CA HIS A 451 13.73 16.14 1.06
C HIS A 451 12.76 14.98 1.26
N TYR A 452 11.94 14.66 0.26
CA TYR A 452 10.90 13.64 0.35
C TYR A 452 11.11 12.55 -0.70
N GLY A 453 11.35 11.32 -0.25
CA GLY A 453 11.29 10.10 -1.07
C GLY A 453 9.88 9.55 -1.15
N HIS A 454 9.74 8.34 -1.70
CA HIS A 454 8.45 7.75 -2.05
C HIS A 454 7.50 7.59 -0.85
N TYR A 455 7.97 6.97 0.23
CA TYR A 455 7.16 6.77 1.45
C TYR A 455 7.16 7.97 2.40
N ASP A 456 8.04 8.95 2.18
CA ASP A 456 8.11 10.11 3.04
C ASP A 456 6.88 11.01 2.94
N LEU A 457 6.13 10.95 1.84
CA LEU A 457 4.85 11.63 1.70
C LEU A 457 3.77 11.09 2.66
N VAL A 458 3.96 9.86 3.18
CA VAL A 458 3.03 9.20 4.11
C VAL A 458 3.60 9.10 5.52
N GLY A 459 4.88 8.75 5.68
CA GLY A 459 5.48 8.40 6.97
C GLY A 459 6.76 9.16 7.33
N GLY A 460 7.12 10.20 6.58
CA GLY A 460 8.29 11.03 6.86
C GLY A 460 8.13 11.87 8.13
N ARG A 461 9.25 12.31 8.71
CA ARG A 461 9.26 13.05 10.00
C ARG A 461 8.52 14.38 9.96
N MET A 462 8.51 15.05 8.78
CA MET A 462 7.94 16.39 8.63
C MET A 462 6.54 16.40 7.99
N VAL A 463 5.96 15.22 7.74
CA VAL A 463 4.67 15.13 7.01
C VAL A 463 3.51 15.78 7.76
N ALA A 464 3.50 15.67 9.11
CA ALA A 464 2.44 16.25 9.92
C ALA A 464 2.40 17.78 9.85
N ASP A 465 3.54 18.42 9.60
CA ASP A 465 3.67 19.86 9.53
C ASP A 465 3.56 20.39 8.10
N GLN A 466 3.93 19.59 7.08
CA GLN A 466 4.06 20.07 5.70
C GLN A 466 3.07 19.41 4.74
N VAL A 467 2.95 18.08 4.74
CA VAL A 467 2.15 17.33 3.76
C VAL A 467 0.70 17.20 4.19
N TYR A 468 0.46 16.74 5.42
CA TYR A 468 -0.89 16.47 5.91
C TYR A 468 -1.79 17.71 5.93
N PRO A 469 -1.32 18.92 6.35
CA PRO A 469 -2.15 20.12 6.29
C PRO A 469 -2.62 20.46 4.87
N CYS A 470 -1.75 20.27 3.86
CA CYS A 470 -2.10 20.48 2.46
C CYS A 470 -3.23 19.52 2.01
N ILE A 471 -3.12 18.22 2.37
CA ILE A 471 -4.15 17.23 2.07
C ILE A 471 -5.46 17.57 2.76
N ILE A 472 -5.41 17.88 4.06
CA ILE A 472 -6.61 18.21 4.86
C ILE A 472 -7.33 19.45 4.32
N GLU A 473 -6.57 20.48 3.98
CA GLU A 473 -7.13 21.70 3.40
C GLU A 473 -7.86 21.41 2.09
N PHE A 474 -7.21 20.67 1.19
CA PHE A 474 -7.79 20.28 -0.09
C PHE A 474 -9.06 19.43 0.09
N LEU A 475 -8.99 18.36 0.87
CA LEU A 475 -10.15 17.49 1.12
C LEU A 475 -11.29 18.24 1.79
N SER A 476 -10.97 19.14 2.75
CA SER A 476 -11.97 19.92 3.47
C SER A 476 -12.71 20.93 2.58
N ARG A 477 -12.03 21.53 1.62
CA ARG A 477 -12.64 22.43 0.63
C ARG A 477 -13.61 21.70 -0.29
N ASN A 478 -13.34 20.43 -0.57
CA ASN A 478 -14.13 19.60 -1.47
C ASN A 478 -15.12 18.68 -0.73
N ASP A 479 -15.18 18.73 0.61
CA ASP A 479 -16.10 17.96 1.45
C ASP A 479 -17.47 18.66 1.57
N VAL A 480 -18.06 19.01 0.43
CA VAL A 480 -19.35 19.72 0.32
C VAL A 480 -20.42 18.76 -0.22
N ILE A 481 -21.69 18.95 0.23
CA ILE A 481 -22.86 18.16 -0.18
C ILE A 481 -23.65 18.94 -1.24
#